data_74cfe83805dfb3d37a24d4c0069bb8a3
#
_entry.id   74cfe83805dfb3d37a24d4c0069bb8a3
#
_cell.length_a   1.000
_cell.length_b   1.000
_cell.length_c   1.000
_cell.angle_alpha   90.00
_cell.angle_beta   90.00
_cell.angle_gamma   90.00
#
_symmetry.space_group_name_H-M   'P 1'
#
loop_
_entity.id
_entity.type
_entity.pdbx_description
1 polymer ?
#
loop_
_entity_poly.entity_id
_entity_poly.type
_entity_poly.pdbx_seq_one_letter_code
_entity_poly.pdbx_strand_id
1 'polypeptide(L)'
;MTLSRRRFLTISAGFALAPLGASAQTWQVRAFGADVTLTIRGASEPAKAALTEALRVIRHVESLFSLYDHTSALSQLNAKGKLLKTAPQFLDLMHAANDAYAITAGLFDPTVQPLWTALASGVDPKVALDAVGWERV
;
A
#
# COMPACT_ATOMS: atom_id res chain seq x y z
N MET A 1 -24.02 11.55 -12.49
CA MET A 1 -22.70 11.19 -13.02
C MET A 1 -21.93 10.46 -11.93
N THR A 2 -21.95 9.14 -11.98
CA THR A 2 -21.28 8.29 -10.99
C THR A 2 -19.81 8.16 -11.36
N LEU A 3 -18.94 8.85 -10.63
CA LEU A 3 -17.50 8.72 -10.79
C LEU A 3 -17.05 7.39 -10.19
N SER A 4 -16.72 6.43 -11.06
CA SER A 4 -16.10 5.16 -10.69
C SER A 4 -14.77 5.41 -9.95
N ARG A 5 -14.66 4.87 -8.71
CA ARG A 5 -13.50 5.03 -7.82
C ARG A 5 -12.26 4.23 -8.21
N ARG A 6 -12.19 3.73 -9.46
CA ARG A 6 -11.01 3.09 -10.02
C ARG A 6 -10.14 4.13 -10.73
N ARG A 7 -9.54 5.04 -9.97
CA ARG A 7 -8.49 5.91 -10.52
C ARG A 7 -7.13 5.27 -10.32
N PHE A 8 -6.53 4.94 -11.45
CA PHE A 8 -5.17 4.51 -11.68
C PHE A 8 -4.15 5.34 -10.89
N LEU A 9 -3.40 4.70 -10.00
CA LEU A 9 -2.11 5.20 -9.56
C LEU A 9 -1.09 4.84 -10.65
N THR A 10 -0.86 5.76 -11.57
CA THR A 10 0.29 5.68 -12.48
C THR A 10 1.50 6.25 -11.74
N ILE A 11 2.32 5.39 -11.17
CA ILE A 11 3.59 5.80 -10.60
C ILE A 11 4.58 5.88 -11.76
N SER A 12 4.84 7.10 -12.24
CA SER A 12 5.91 7.37 -13.21
C SER A 12 7.21 7.53 -12.43
N ALA A 13 7.93 6.44 -12.21
CA ALA A 13 9.27 6.50 -11.64
C ALA A 13 10.28 7.00 -12.69
N GLY A 14 10.96 8.03 -12.32
CA GLY A 14 12.01 8.84 -12.87
C GLY A 14 12.76 8.43 -14.13
N PHE A 15 13.02 9.47 -14.92
CA PHE A 15 13.82 9.47 -16.13
C PHE A 15 15.30 9.18 -15.83
N ALA A 16 15.75 7.97 -16.14
CA ALA A 16 17.12 7.77 -16.54
C ALA A 16 17.21 8.07 -18.05
N LEU A 17 18.20 8.81 -18.49
CA LEU A 17 18.54 9.02 -19.92
C LEU A 17 18.80 7.64 -20.55
N ALA A 18 17.75 7.02 -21.10
CA ALA A 18 17.89 5.78 -21.83
C ALA A 18 18.41 6.12 -23.24
N PRO A 19 19.37 5.36 -23.79
CA PRO A 19 19.84 5.56 -25.16
C PRO A 19 18.66 5.41 -26.12
N LEU A 20 18.62 6.27 -27.16
CA LEU A 20 17.67 6.21 -28.25
C LEU A 20 17.73 4.79 -28.86
N GLY A 21 16.70 3.96 -28.59
CA GLY A 21 16.66 2.56 -29.04
C GLY A 21 16.31 1.55 -27.94
N ALA A 22 16.20 1.97 -26.67
CA ALA A 22 15.77 1.05 -25.61
C ALA A 22 14.29 0.67 -25.77
N SER A 23 14.02 -0.62 -25.98
CA SER A 23 12.65 -1.14 -26.00
C SER A 23 12.03 -0.99 -24.61
N ALA A 24 10.78 -0.53 -24.56
CA ALA A 24 9.99 -0.52 -23.34
C ALA A 24 9.23 -1.84 -23.25
N GLN A 25 9.34 -2.53 -22.13
CA GLN A 25 8.55 -3.72 -21.83
C GLN A 25 7.56 -3.37 -20.73
N THR A 26 6.31 -3.74 -20.93
CA THR A 26 5.21 -3.42 -20.01
C THR A 26 4.56 -4.71 -19.53
N TRP A 27 4.35 -4.82 -18.23
CA TRP A 27 3.67 -5.93 -17.57
C TRP A 27 2.51 -5.41 -16.74
N GLN A 28 1.44 -6.17 -16.72
CA GLN A 28 0.30 -5.94 -15.85
C GLN A 28 0.30 -6.99 -14.75
N VAL A 29 0.20 -6.54 -13.51
CA VAL A 29 0.15 -7.39 -12.32
C VAL A 29 -0.95 -6.88 -11.40
N ARG A 30 -1.52 -7.76 -10.60
CA ARG A 30 -2.45 -7.35 -9.55
C ARG A 30 -1.72 -7.28 -8.22
N ALA A 31 -1.80 -6.13 -7.55
CA ALA A 31 -1.20 -5.91 -6.23
C ALA A 31 -2.06 -4.97 -5.39
N PHE A 32 -2.15 -5.21 -4.09
CA PHE A 32 -2.94 -4.40 -3.13
C PHE A 32 -4.41 -4.20 -3.57
N GLY A 33 -4.99 -5.23 -4.20
CA GLY A 33 -6.36 -5.16 -4.71
C GLY A 33 -6.57 -4.29 -5.96
N ALA A 34 -5.49 -3.77 -6.56
CA ALA A 34 -5.51 -2.93 -7.75
C ALA A 34 -4.73 -3.55 -8.92
N ASP A 35 -5.03 -3.11 -10.14
CA ASP A 35 -4.24 -3.45 -11.31
C ASP A 35 -3.07 -2.46 -11.43
N VAL A 36 -1.85 -3.00 -11.44
CA VAL A 36 -0.58 -2.24 -11.49
C VAL A 36 0.09 -2.52 -12.83
N THR A 37 0.55 -1.45 -13.49
CA THR A 37 1.33 -1.55 -14.72
C THR A 37 2.79 -1.21 -14.43
N LEU A 38 3.69 -2.16 -14.73
CA LEU A 38 5.12 -1.97 -14.62
C LEU A 38 5.71 -1.79 -16.02
N THR A 39 6.39 -0.67 -16.26
CA THR A 39 7.09 -0.41 -17.52
C THR A 39 8.57 -0.25 -17.25
N ILE A 40 9.37 -1.12 -17.84
CA ILE A 40 10.83 -1.12 -17.72
C ILE A 40 11.45 -0.85 -19.09
N ARG A 41 12.33 0.12 -19.18
CA ARG A 41 13.07 0.46 -20.40
C ARG A 41 14.47 -0.09 -20.31
N GLY A 42 14.89 -0.84 -21.33
CA GLY A 42 16.22 -1.44 -21.38
C GLY A 42 16.27 -2.67 -22.25
N ALA A 43 17.43 -3.33 -22.27
CA ALA A 43 17.60 -4.61 -22.94
C ALA A 43 16.71 -5.69 -22.28
N SER A 44 16.25 -6.66 -23.07
CA SER A 44 15.25 -7.65 -22.67
C SER A 44 15.62 -8.41 -21.39
N GLU A 45 16.83 -8.95 -21.31
CA GLU A 45 17.22 -9.78 -20.16
C GLU A 45 17.39 -8.98 -18.86
N PRO A 46 18.08 -7.81 -18.82
CA PRO A 46 18.06 -6.95 -17.64
C PRO A 46 16.67 -6.49 -17.23
N ALA A 47 15.77 -6.21 -18.19
CA ALA A 47 14.41 -5.80 -17.90
C ALA A 47 13.60 -6.93 -17.22
N LYS A 48 13.78 -8.18 -17.65
CA LYS A 48 13.14 -9.34 -17.01
C LYS A 48 13.67 -9.57 -15.59
N ALA A 49 14.98 -9.43 -15.37
CA ALA A 49 15.57 -9.57 -14.04
C ALA A 49 15.03 -8.48 -13.09
N ALA A 50 14.97 -7.22 -13.56
CA ALA A 50 14.41 -6.12 -12.81
C ALA A 50 12.93 -6.32 -12.50
N LEU A 51 12.14 -6.86 -13.45
CA LEU A 51 10.74 -7.22 -13.20
C LEU A 51 10.60 -8.26 -12.10
N THR A 52 11.40 -9.33 -12.16
CA THR A 52 11.37 -10.40 -11.15
C THR A 52 11.64 -9.84 -9.76
N GLU A 53 12.64 -8.97 -9.63
CA GLU A 53 12.94 -8.33 -8.36
C GLU A 53 11.84 -7.36 -7.90
N ALA A 54 11.29 -6.55 -8.79
CA ALA A 54 10.17 -5.66 -8.49
C ALA A 54 8.95 -6.45 -7.98
N LEU A 55 8.62 -7.56 -8.63
CA LEU A 55 7.52 -8.43 -8.19
C LEU A 55 7.81 -9.07 -6.83
N ARG A 56 9.04 -9.47 -6.56
CA ARG A 56 9.45 -9.99 -5.25
C ARG A 56 9.24 -8.96 -4.15
N VAL A 57 9.66 -7.72 -4.40
CA VAL A 57 9.46 -6.60 -3.45
C VAL A 57 7.98 -6.31 -3.24
N ILE A 58 7.19 -6.21 -4.32
CA ILE A 58 5.74 -5.97 -4.24
C ILE A 58 5.06 -7.05 -3.38
N ARG A 59 5.33 -8.33 -3.64
CA ARG A 59 4.74 -9.44 -2.87
C ARG A 59 5.15 -9.43 -1.41
N HIS A 60 6.41 -9.06 -1.13
CA HIS A 60 6.87 -8.90 0.25
C HIS A 60 6.10 -7.78 0.96
N VAL A 61 5.95 -6.62 0.32
CA VAL A 61 5.20 -5.49 0.88
C VAL A 61 3.70 -5.84 1.04
N GLU A 62 3.10 -6.56 0.09
CA GLU A 62 1.73 -7.07 0.22
C GLU A 62 1.55 -7.97 1.43
N SER A 63 2.48 -8.90 1.65
CA SER A 63 2.42 -9.81 2.81
C SER A 63 2.49 -9.07 4.16
N LEU A 64 3.05 -7.86 4.18
CA LEU A 64 3.08 -7.03 5.38
C LEU A 64 1.86 -6.13 5.50
N PHE A 65 1.40 -5.50 4.41
CA PHE A 65 0.55 -4.31 4.49
C PHE A 65 -0.77 -4.40 3.71
N SER A 66 -1.06 -5.49 3.01
CA SER A 66 -2.31 -5.60 2.25
C SER A 66 -3.51 -5.68 3.19
N LEU A 67 -4.49 -4.78 3.00
CA LEU A 67 -5.80 -4.86 3.65
C LEU A 67 -6.74 -5.86 2.94
N TYR A 68 -6.36 -6.35 1.76
CA TYR A 68 -7.14 -7.30 0.95
C TYR A 68 -6.71 -8.76 1.15
N ASP A 69 -5.57 -8.97 1.83
CA ASP A 69 -5.06 -10.27 2.23
C ASP A 69 -5.16 -10.40 3.76
N HIS A 70 -6.06 -11.28 4.23
CA HIS A 70 -6.25 -11.48 5.68
C HIS A 70 -5.06 -12.16 6.35
N THR A 71 -4.12 -12.70 5.56
CA THR A 71 -2.89 -13.29 6.08
C THR A 71 -1.77 -12.26 6.23
N SER A 72 -1.93 -11.05 5.70
CA SER A 72 -0.95 -9.98 5.87
C SER A 72 -0.78 -9.58 7.34
N ALA A 73 0.41 -9.08 7.69
CA ALA A 73 0.68 -8.65 9.06
C ALA A 73 -0.29 -7.54 9.52
N LEU A 74 -0.58 -6.57 8.66
CA LEU A 74 -1.51 -5.48 8.98
C LEU A 74 -2.94 -5.99 9.19
N SER A 75 -3.45 -6.88 8.32
CA SER A 75 -4.77 -7.46 8.49
C SER A 75 -4.87 -8.29 9.77
N GLN A 76 -3.80 -9.01 10.12
CA GLN A 76 -3.74 -9.75 11.38
C GLN A 76 -3.68 -8.82 12.60
N LEU A 77 -2.94 -7.71 12.53
CA LEU A 77 -2.94 -6.69 13.59
C LEU A 77 -4.34 -6.12 13.77
N ASN A 78 -5.02 -5.73 12.69
CA ASN A 78 -6.37 -5.17 12.74
C ASN A 78 -7.40 -6.16 13.32
N ALA A 79 -7.24 -7.47 13.01
CA ALA A 79 -8.17 -8.49 13.48
C ALA A 79 -7.92 -8.92 14.94
N LYS A 80 -6.67 -8.94 15.38
CA LYS A 80 -6.25 -9.53 16.67
C LYS A 80 -5.82 -8.50 17.72
N GLY A 81 -5.64 -7.23 17.31
CA GLY A 81 -5.11 -6.16 18.14
C GLY A 81 -3.63 -6.28 18.53
N LYS A 82 -2.93 -7.32 18.05
CA LYS A 82 -1.50 -7.55 18.33
C LYS A 82 -0.82 -8.41 17.30
N LEU A 83 0.50 -8.20 17.13
CA LEU A 83 1.40 -9.08 16.39
C LEU A 83 2.44 -9.67 17.34
N LEU A 84 2.67 -10.99 17.26
CA LEU A 84 3.66 -11.68 18.10
C LEU A 84 5.09 -11.59 17.52
N LYS A 85 5.19 -11.48 16.20
CA LYS A 85 6.44 -11.30 15.47
C LYS A 85 6.24 -10.24 14.42
N THR A 86 7.09 -9.23 14.46
CA THR A 86 6.97 -8.06 13.58
C THR A 86 8.24 -7.93 12.74
N ALA A 87 8.07 -7.83 11.42
CA ALA A 87 9.18 -7.55 10.53
C ALA A 87 9.72 -6.12 10.77
N PRO A 88 11.04 -5.89 10.63
CA PRO A 88 11.61 -4.54 10.81
C PRO A 88 10.91 -3.48 9.95
N GLN A 89 10.59 -3.79 8.69
CA GLN A 89 9.88 -2.89 7.79
C GLN A 89 8.48 -2.50 8.30
N PHE A 90 7.84 -3.38 9.07
CA PHE A 90 6.54 -3.06 9.68
C PHE A 90 6.72 -2.03 10.80
N LEU A 91 7.76 -2.18 11.62
CA LEU A 91 8.10 -1.20 12.67
C LEU A 91 8.49 0.15 12.06
N ASP A 92 9.28 0.15 10.98
CA ASP A 92 9.67 1.37 10.26
C ASP A 92 8.42 2.13 9.78
N LEU A 93 7.41 1.41 9.24
CA LEU A 93 6.16 2.04 8.83
C LEU A 93 5.36 2.59 10.03
N MET A 94 5.33 1.87 11.15
CA MET A 94 4.65 2.36 12.36
C MET A 94 5.31 3.62 12.90
N HIS A 95 6.64 3.70 12.90
CA HIS A 95 7.37 4.91 13.26
C HIS A 95 7.05 6.07 12.32
N ALA A 96 7.08 5.85 11.02
CA ALA A 96 6.73 6.87 10.02
C ALA A 96 5.27 7.34 10.16
N ALA A 97 4.35 6.44 10.48
CA ALA A 97 2.95 6.77 10.75
C ALA A 97 2.81 7.63 12.02
N ASN A 98 3.55 7.29 13.08
CA ASN A 98 3.61 8.09 14.32
C ASN A 98 4.13 9.50 14.06
N ASP A 99 5.20 9.62 13.27
CA ASP A 99 5.76 10.93 12.91
C ASP A 99 4.76 11.77 12.10
N ALA A 100 4.06 11.13 11.14
CA ALA A 100 3.02 11.79 10.37
C ALA A 100 1.84 12.24 11.25
N TYR A 101 1.41 11.41 12.20
CA TYR A 101 0.39 11.77 13.19
C TYR A 101 0.83 13.00 13.99
N ALA A 102 2.04 12.99 14.53
CA ALA A 102 2.58 14.09 15.34
C ALA A 102 2.72 15.40 14.54
N ILE A 103 3.30 15.35 13.33
CA ILE A 103 3.52 16.53 12.47
C ILE A 103 2.17 17.16 12.05
N THR A 104 1.14 16.34 11.85
CA THR A 104 -0.18 16.83 11.44
C THR A 104 -1.10 17.17 12.62
N ALA A 105 -0.61 17.08 13.85
CA ALA A 105 -1.41 17.27 15.07
C ALA A 105 -2.69 16.39 15.07
N GLY A 106 -2.56 15.14 14.63
CA GLY A 106 -3.65 14.15 14.59
C GLY A 106 -4.58 14.25 13.38
N LEU A 107 -4.35 15.15 12.43
CA LEU A 107 -5.13 15.18 11.18
C LEU A 107 -4.90 13.96 10.30
N PHE A 108 -3.71 13.38 10.35
CA PHE A 108 -3.42 12.06 9.82
C PHE A 108 -3.53 11.07 10.98
N ASP A 109 -4.49 10.16 10.93
CA ASP A 109 -4.62 9.06 11.89
C ASP A 109 -4.69 7.73 11.15
N PRO A 110 -3.68 6.85 11.29
CA PRO A 110 -3.66 5.56 10.59
C PRO A 110 -4.72 4.57 11.10
N THR A 111 -5.38 4.84 12.21
CA THR A 111 -6.43 3.97 12.78
C THR A 111 -7.82 4.20 12.17
N VAL A 112 -7.94 5.02 11.11
CA VAL A 112 -9.24 5.37 10.47
C VAL A 112 -9.91 4.22 9.72
N GLN A 113 -9.31 3.04 9.62
CA GLN A 113 -9.85 1.92 8.84
C GLN A 113 -11.29 1.53 9.21
N PRO A 114 -11.69 1.41 10.49
CA PRO A 114 -13.07 1.14 10.89
C PRO A 114 -14.05 2.21 10.40
N LEU A 115 -13.67 3.49 10.55
CA LEU A 115 -14.47 4.62 10.09
C LEU A 115 -14.64 4.61 8.57
N TRP A 116 -13.55 4.38 7.84
CA TRP A 116 -13.58 4.28 6.38
C TRP A 116 -14.50 3.14 5.92
N THR A 117 -14.42 1.98 6.58
CA THR A 117 -15.27 0.80 6.28
C THR A 117 -16.73 1.11 6.52
N ALA A 118 -17.09 1.75 7.63
CA ALA A 118 -18.46 2.15 7.94
C ALA A 118 -19.02 3.10 6.87
N LEU A 119 -18.27 4.15 6.52
CA LEU A 119 -18.64 5.10 5.47
C LEU A 119 -18.80 4.44 4.10
N ALA A 120 -17.91 3.53 3.73
CA ALA A 120 -17.95 2.82 2.46
C ALA A 120 -19.13 1.86 2.36
N SER A 121 -19.60 1.32 3.50
CA SER A 121 -20.72 0.39 3.60
C SER A 121 -22.07 1.09 3.87
N GLY A 122 -22.09 2.41 4.03
CA GLY A 122 -23.32 3.17 4.34
C GLY A 122 -23.84 2.94 5.76
N VAL A 123 -23.00 2.45 6.66
CA VAL A 123 -23.31 2.25 8.09
C VAL A 123 -23.03 3.57 8.83
N ASP A 124 -23.79 3.83 9.92
CA ASP A 124 -23.57 5.02 10.76
C ASP A 124 -22.12 5.04 11.27
N PRO A 125 -21.33 6.08 10.91
CA PRO A 125 -19.92 6.16 11.27
C PRO A 125 -19.70 6.42 12.77
N LYS A 126 -20.71 6.80 13.55
CA LYS A 126 -20.54 7.18 14.96
C LYS A 126 -19.94 6.07 15.80
N VAL A 127 -20.38 4.81 15.60
CA VAL A 127 -19.85 3.66 16.33
C VAL A 127 -18.38 3.40 15.97
N ALA A 128 -18.00 3.66 14.72
CA ALA A 128 -16.65 3.46 14.24
C ALA A 128 -15.66 4.56 14.69
N LEU A 129 -16.17 5.76 15.03
CA LEU A 129 -15.34 6.85 15.57
C LEU A 129 -14.66 6.48 16.88
N ASP A 130 -15.32 5.70 17.73
CA ASP A 130 -14.74 5.24 19.01
C ASP A 130 -13.53 4.31 18.81
N ALA A 131 -13.39 3.70 17.64
CA ALA A 131 -12.25 2.85 17.29
C ALA A 131 -11.07 3.63 16.71
N VAL A 132 -11.23 4.90 16.33
CA VAL A 132 -10.18 5.77 15.80
C VAL A 132 -9.44 6.42 16.96
N GLY A 133 -8.11 6.38 16.93
CA GLY A 133 -7.26 7.01 17.94
C GLY A 133 -5.90 6.35 18.06
N TRP A 134 -4.92 6.89 17.34
CA TRP A 134 -3.55 6.42 17.32
C TRP A 134 -2.88 6.40 18.70
N GLU A 135 -3.27 7.30 19.59
CA GLU A 135 -2.75 7.38 20.97
C GLU A 135 -3.03 6.13 21.82
N ARG A 136 -3.87 5.22 21.33
CA ARG A 136 -4.25 3.96 22.00
C ARG A 136 -3.53 2.73 21.48
N VAL A 137 -2.64 2.89 20.49
CA VAL A 137 -1.93 1.80 19.80
C VAL A 137 -0.58 1.47 20.42
#